data_3b1d16047df1a1c2df53dcab879eb40a
#
_entry.id   3b1d16047df1a1c2df53dcab879eb40a
#
_cell.length_a   1.000
_cell.length_b   1.000
_cell.length_c   1.000
_cell.angle_alpha   90.00
_cell.angle_beta   90.00
_cell.angle_gamma   90.00
#
_symmetry.space_group_name_H-M   'P 1'
#
loop_
_entity.id
_entity.type
_entity.pdbx_description
1 polymer ?
#
loop_
_entity_poly.entity_id
_entity_poly.type
_entity_poly.pdbx_seq_one_letter_code
_entity_poly.pdbx_strand_id
1 'polypeptide(L)'
;MQVRLHANATTTPRTRAYIQNSTATVAALARELGVSQTTVRRWKPRTTVADRPHIARRLAISLSDLEQRLVVELRTALALPLDDIVEVMRRCLNPRLSRSAIHRCLKRHGVAARPAPPRPQVGTFETAGVGFIHVDLKHLTRLDGAPAFVFVAIDRATRFAHIEIIARRDAATVAGCLERFIAAFPHTVHTILTDNGSEFTDRFGGAKWRKQRQATGQHLFDQVCARHNIAHRLTRPFRPQTNGLVERFNRRLAEAIGARPGVARNEGKNKFLTRAERDAFLHGFVADYNRTRLKCLACKAPAELLLNPPGPNTCAGMTDPGGRFVHPGSALGCFNSRRRR
;
A
#
# COMPACT_ATOMS: atom_id res chain seq x y z
N MET A 1 -29.20 30.86 2.05
CA MET A 1 -29.00 29.97 0.87
C MET A 1 -29.01 30.83 -0.39
N GLN A 2 -27.85 31.06 -1.03
CA GLN A 2 -27.79 31.84 -2.27
C GLN A 2 -28.22 30.93 -3.41
N VAL A 3 -29.37 31.19 -4.00
CA VAL A 3 -29.83 30.52 -5.21
C VAL A 3 -29.10 31.16 -6.41
N ARG A 4 -28.15 30.45 -7.01
CA ARG A 4 -27.51 30.83 -8.27
C ARG A 4 -28.55 30.65 -9.40
N LEU A 5 -29.08 31.73 -9.90
CA LEU A 5 -29.92 31.75 -11.09
C LEU A 5 -29.06 31.67 -12.35
N HIS A 6 -29.51 30.89 -13.34
CA HIS A 6 -28.88 30.92 -14.67
C HIS A 6 -29.04 32.33 -15.28
N ALA A 7 -28.03 32.81 -16.03
CA ALA A 7 -28.05 34.14 -16.62
C ALA A 7 -29.31 34.43 -17.45
N ASN A 8 -29.91 33.42 -18.08
CA ASN A 8 -31.12 33.51 -18.88
C ASN A 8 -32.41 33.14 -18.11
N ALA A 9 -32.37 33.13 -16.78
CA ALA A 9 -33.55 32.82 -16.00
C ALA A 9 -34.54 33.98 -16.02
N THR A 10 -35.70 33.79 -16.63
CA THR A 10 -36.76 34.80 -16.72
C THR A 10 -37.63 34.88 -15.46
N THR A 11 -37.49 33.94 -14.54
CA THR A 11 -38.24 33.90 -13.27
C THR A 11 -37.35 33.48 -12.10
N THR A 12 -37.52 34.14 -10.96
CA THR A 12 -36.90 33.76 -9.68
C THR A 12 -37.83 32.83 -8.89
N PRO A 13 -37.34 32.11 -7.87
CA PRO A 13 -38.19 31.35 -6.98
C PRO A 13 -39.31 32.19 -6.33
N ARG A 14 -39.03 33.46 -6.02
CA ARG A 14 -40.00 34.41 -5.46
C ARG A 14 -41.12 34.74 -6.47
N THR A 15 -40.77 35.06 -7.72
CA THR A 15 -41.76 35.28 -8.76
C THR A 15 -42.58 34.06 -9.10
N ARG A 16 -41.98 32.85 -9.04
CA ARG A 16 -42.69 31.57 -9.22
C ARG A 16 -43.69 31.31 -8.12
N ALA A 17 -43.32 31.54 -6.87
CA ALA A 17 -44.24 31.42 -5.70
C ALA A 17 -45.39 32.44 -5.82
N TYR A 18 -45.13 33.67 -6.26
CA TYR A 18 -46.13 34.67 -6.49
C TYR A 18 -47.14 34.23 -7.57
N ILE A 19 -46.67 33.71 -8.71
CA ILE A 19 -47.51 33.18 -9.77
C ILE A 19 -48.40 32.02 -9.28
N GLN A 20 -47.88 31.14 -8.43
CA GLN A 20 -48.58 29.98 -7.89
C GLN A 20 -49.70 30.38 -6.93
N ASN A 21 -49.46 31.38 -6.07
CA ASN A 21 -50.37 31.80 -5.04
C ASN A 21 -51.37 32.90 -5.50
N SER A 22 -51.17 33.49 -6.68
CA SER A 22 -52.01 34.55 -7.18
C SER A 22 -53.32 34.04 -7.78
N THR A 23 -54.40 34.74 -7.50
CA THR A 23 -55.74 34.48 -8.09
C THR A 23 -55.92 35.24 -9.41
N ALA A 24 -54.99 36.11 -9.79
CA ALA A 24 -55.06 36.91 -10.99
C ALA A 24 -55.03 36.08 -12.30
N THR A 25 -55.51 36.66 -13.37
CA THR A 25 -55.53 35.96 -14.67
C THR A 25 -54.12 35.80 -15.24
N VAL A 26 -53.91 34.81 -16.09
CA VAL A 26 -52.62 34.56 -16.74
C VAL A 26 -52.12 35.79 -17.52
N ALA A 27 -53.01 36.49 -18.18
CA ALA A 27 -52.69 37.67 -18.94
C ALA A 27 -52.27 38.85 -18.05
N ALA A 28 -52.95 39.04 -16.90
CA ALA A 28 -52.58 40.07 -15.94
C ALA A 28 -51.20 39.82 -15.31
N LEU A 29 -50.97 38.56 -14.84
CA LEU A 29 -49.66 38.16 -14.28
C LEU A 29 -48.51 38.27 -15.29
N ALA A 30 -48.76 37.91 -16.53
CA ALA A 30 -47.76 38.03 -17.60
C ALA A 30 -47.34 39.48 -17.82
N ARG A 31 -48.31 40.39 -17.82
CA ARG A 31 -48.07 41.84 -17.99
C ARG A 31 -47.38 42.45 -16.79
N GLU A 32 -47.84 42.12 -15.58
CA GLU A 32 -47.32 42.61 -14.33
C GLU A 32 -45.84 42.21 -14.12
N LEU A 33 -45.51 40.94 -14.39
CA LEU A 33 -44.16 40.39 -14.16
C LEU A 33 -43.23 40.51 -15.37
N GLY A 34 -43.67 41.04 -16.50
CA GLY A 34 -42.87 41.17 -17.72
C GLY A 34 -42.46 39.84 -18.32
N VAL A 35 -43.24 38.77 -18.12
CA VAL A 35 -42.95 37.43 -18.64
C VAL A 35 -44.02 36.97 -19.63
N SER A 36 -43.68 35.97 -20.44
CA SER A 36 -44.68 35.45 -21.40
C SER A 36 -45.83 34.70 -20.69
N GLN A 37 -47.04 34.74 -21.29
CA GLN A 37 -48.15 33.98 -20.81
C GLN A 37 -47.85 32.47 -20.72
N THR A 38 -47.03 31.94 -21.61
CA THR A 38 -46.54 30.56 -21.58
C THR A 38 -45.75 30.29 -20.32
N THR A 39 -44.92 31.22 -19.87
CA THR A 39 -44.17 31.12 -18.62
C THR A 39 -45.14 31.06 -17.43
N VAL A 40 -46.13 31.93 -17.38
CA VAL A 40 -47.17 31.91 -16.30
C VAL A 40 -47.95 30.58 -16.30
N ARG A 41 -48.45 30.14 -17.46
CA ARG A 41 -49.15 28.86 -17.60
C ARG A 41 -48.28 27.67 -17.18
N ARG A 42 -47.00 27.74 -17.37
CA ARG A 42 -46.03 26.69 -16.95
C ARG A 42 -45.86 26.65 -15.45
N TRP A 43 -45.87 27.78 -14.77
CA TRP A 43 -45.60 27.88 -13.35
C TRP A 43 -46.86 27.83 -12.48
N LYS A 44 -47.97 28.35 -12.91
CA LYS A 44 -49.22 28.44 -12.16
C LYS A 44 -49.76 27.08 -11.62
N PRO A 45 -49.73 25.95 -12.36
CA PRO A 45 -50.21 24.64 -11.90
C PRO A 45 -49.16 23.85 -11.10
N ARG A 46 -47.95 24.38 -10.85
CA ARG A 46 -46.89 23.66 -10.13
C ARG A 46 -47.00 23.85 -8.64
N THR A 47 -46.66 22.79 -7.88
CA THR A 47 -46.60 22.81 -6.42
C THR A 47 -45.22 23.18 -5.90
N THR A 48 -44.20 23.25 -6.77
CA THR A 48 -42.82 23.58 -6.39
C THR A 48 -42.27 24.71 -7.24
N VAL A 49 -41.45 25.57 -6.63
CA VAL A 49 -40.77 26.68 -7.32
C VAL A 49 -39.44 26.28 -7.94
N ALA A 50 -39.02 25.03 -7.69
CA ALA A 50 -37.76 24.51 -8.23
C ALA A 50 -37.87 24.13 -9.71
N ASP A 51 -36.75 24.24 -10.42
CA ASP A 51 -36.65 23.73 -11.79
C ASP A 51 -36.69 22.20 -11.80
N ARG A 52 -37.31 21.64 -12.83
CA ARG A 52 -37.25 20.19 -13.02
C ARG A 52 -35.83 19.79 -13.39
N PRO A 53 -35.34 18.64 -12.88
CA PRO A 53 -34.03 18.14 -13.27
C PRO A 53 -33.98 17.94 -14.79
N HIS A 54 -32.86 18.36 -15.40
CA HIS A 54 -32.62 18.22 -16.85
C HIS A 54 -32.32 16.78 -17.28
N ILE A 55 -32.29 15.85 -16.33
CA ILE A 55 -32.01 14.44 -16.60
C ILE A 55 -33.24 13.82 -17.31
N ALA A 56 -33.02 13.24 -18.46
CA ALA A 56 -34.08 12.53 -19.20
C ALA A 56 -34.64 11.38 -18.33
N ARG A 57 -35.94 11.30 -18.16
CA ARG A 57 -36.63 10.23 -17.41
C ARG A 57 -36.49 8.85 -18.06
N ARG A 58 -36.35 8.83 -19.38
CA ARG A 58 -36.05 7.62 -20.16
C ARG A 58 -34.72 7.86 -20.90
N LEU A 59 -33.72 7.11 -20.52
CA LEU A 59 -32.43 7.13 -21.21
C LEU A 59 -32.48 6.15 -22.37
N ALA A 60 -32.09 6.56 -23.55
CA ALA A 60 -31.87 5.64 -24.66
C ALA A 60 -30.64 4.77 -24.33
N ILE A 61 -30.87 3.49 -24.08
CA ILE A 61 -29.84 2.51 -23.76
C ILE A 61 -29.53 1.75 -25.05
N SER A 62 -28.27 1.74 -25.45
CA SER A 62 -27.80 1.05 -26.66
C SER A 62 -27.55 -0.44 -26.47
N LEU A 63 -27.60 -0.95 -25.23
CA LEU A 63 -27.49 -2.36 -24.92
C LEU A 63 -28.86 -2.95 -24.67
N SER A 64 -29.17 -4.09 -25.30
CA SER A 64 -30.31 -4.92 -24.95
C SER A 64 -30.18 -5.50 -23.55
N ASP A 65 -31.27 -6.02 -22.98
CA ASP A 65 -31.26 -6.61 -21.63
C ASP A 65 -30.34 -7.84 -21.55
N LEU A 66 -30.22 -8.61 -22.62
CA LEU A 66 -29.30 -9.74 -22.69
C LEU A 66 -27.84 -9.26 -22.67
N GLU A 67 -27.50 -8.26 -23.50
CA GLU A 67 -26.17 -7.69 -23.53
C GLU A 67 -25.77 -7.06 -22.19
N GLN A 68 -26.71 -6.41 -21.49
CA GLN A 68 -26.47 -5.86 -20.16
C GLN A 68 -26.13 -6.96 -19.14
N ARG A 69 -26.90 -8.05 -19.13
CA ARG A 69 -26.63 -9.22 -18.26
C ARG A 69 -25.25 -9.81 -18.53
N LEU A 70 -24.90 -10.03 -19.80
CA LEU A 70 -23.60 -10.57 -20.18
C LEU A 70 -22.45 -9.65 -19.74
N VAL A 71 -22.57 -8.34 -19.92
CA VAL A 71 -21.57 -7.36 -19.46
C VAL A 71 -21.38 -7.45 -17.95
N VAL A 72 -22.46 -7.60 -17.18
CA VAL A 72 -22.41 -7.76 -15.72
C VAL A 72 -21.72 -9.07 -15.36
N GLU A 73 -22.09 -10.20 -15.98
CA GLU A 73 -21.47 -11.51 -15.73
C GLU A 73 -19.98 -11.53 -16.06
N LEU A 74 -19.57 -10.97 -17.20
CA LEU A 74 -18.15 -10.85 -17.56
C LEU A 74 -17.36 -10.06 -16.51
N ARG A 75 -17.97 -9.08 -15.87
CA ARG A 75 -17.36 -8.30 -14.80
C ARG A 75 -17.33 -9.05 -13.46
N THR A 76 -18.44 -9.68 -13.08
CA THR A 76 -18.60 -10.25 -11.74
C THR A 76 -18.01 -11.65 -11.64
N ALA A 77 -18.28 -12.54 -12.59
CA ALA A 77 -17.81 -13.92 -12.58
C ALA A 77 -16.36 -14.05 -13.05
N LEU A 78 -16.00 -13.34 -14.15
CA LEU A 78 -14.66 -13.45 -14.74
C LEU A 78 -13.72 -12.30 -14.33
N ALA A 79 -14.21 -11.30 -13.60
CA ALA A 79 -13.45 -10.13 -13.18
C ALA A 79 -12.70 -9.41 -14.32
N LEU A 80 -13.23 -9.45 -15.54
CA LEU A 80 -12.57 -8.88 -16.72
C LEU A 80 -12.45 -7.35 -16.62
N PRO A 81 -11.33 -6.75 -17.05
CA PRO A 81 -11.20 -5.30 -17.21
C PRO A 81 -12.19 -4.78 -18.27
N LEU A 82 -12.46 -3.48 -18.25
CA LEU A 82 -13.44 -2.86 -19.16
C LEU A 82 -13.09 -3.10 -20.64
N ASP A 83 -11.82 -3.00 -20.98
CA ASP A 83 -11.38 -3.11 -22.38
C ASP A 83 -11.51 -4.54 -22.91
N ASP A 84 -11.27 -5.55 -22.07
CA ASP A 84 -11.51 -6.96 -22.42
C ASP A 84 -13.01 -7.25 -22.61
N ILE A 85 -13.86 -6.67 -21.74
CA ILE A 85 -15.32 -6.78 -21.92
C ILE A 85 -15.75 -6.14 -23.25
N VAL A 86 -15.20 -4.97 -23.60
CA VAL A 86 -15.48 -4.32 -24.88
C VAL A 86 -15.11 -5.21 -26.05
N GLU A 87 -13.94 -5.83 -25.97
CA GLU A 87 -13.42 -6.72 -27.02
C GLU A 87 -14.31 -7.95 -27.17
N VAL A 88 -14.64 -8.64 -26.09
CA VAL A 88 -15.54 -9.81 -26.12
C VAL A 88 -16.90 -9.44 -26.69
N MET A 89 -17.51 -8.35 -26.20
CA MET A 89 -18.84 -7.92 -26.64
C MET A 89 -18.87 -7.55 -28.12
N ARG A 90 -17.80 -6.90 -28.64
CA ARG A 90 -17.72 -6.51 -30.04
C ARG A 90 -17.48 -7.67 -30.96
N ARG A 91 -16.61 -8.61 -30.59
CA ARG A 91 -16.29 -9.78 -31.42
C ARG A 91 -17.42 -10.80 -31.45
N CYS A 92 -18.06 -11.02 -30.31
CA CYS A 92 -18.97 -12.16 -30.19
C CYS A 92 -20.46 -11.79 -30.37
N LEU A 93 -20.84 -10.51 -30.15
CA LEU A 93 -22.24 -10.14 -30.06
C LEU A 93 -22.62 -8.92 -30.91
N ASN A 94 -22.00 -7.75 -30.65
CA ASN A 94 -22.41 -6.52 -31.28
C ASN A 94 -21.22 -5.57 -31.53
N PRO A 95 -20.70 -5.53 -32.78
CA PRO A 95 -19.54 -4.73 -33.15
C PRO A 95 -19.71 -3.21 -32.93
N ARG A 96 -20.97 -2.76 -32.84
CA ARG A 96 -21.30 -1.32 -32.72
C ARG A 96 -21.30 -0.81 -31.30
N LEU A 97 -21.12 -1.66 -30.29
CA LEU A 97 -21.12 -1.22 -28.90
C LEU A 97 -19.96 -0.29 -28.59
N SER A 98 -20.28 0.86 -28.04
CA SER A 98 -19.23 1.81 -27.60
C SER A 98 -18.72 1.45 -26.20
N ARG A 99 -17.44 1.72 -25.97
CA ARG A 99 -16.80 1.57 -24.65
C ARG A 99 -17.56 2.33 -23.55
N SER A 100 -18.07 3.53 -23.89
CA SER A 100 -18.84 4.37 -22.96
C SER A 100 -20.20 3.76 -22.61
N ALA A 101 -20.85 3.06 -23.56
CA ALA A 101 -22.12 2.37 -23.29
C ALA A 101 -21.94 1.22 -22.30
N ILE A 102 -20.89 0.40 -22.49
CA ILE A 102 -20.54 -0.70 -21.58
C ILE A 102 -20.17 -0.15 -20.19
N HIS A 103 -19.34 0.90 -20.11
CA HIS A 103 -19.00 1.52 -18.84
C HIS A 103 -20.22 2.07 -18.09
N ARG A 104 -21.15 2.76 -18.80
CA ARG A 104 -22.41 3.22 -18.20
C ARG A 104 -23.29 2.07 -17.72
N CYS A 105 -23.32 0.95 -18.45
CA CYS A 105 -24.00 -0.27 -18.02
C CYS A 105 -23.44 -0.78 -16.69
N LEU A 106 -22.13 -0.98 -16.60
CA LEU A 106 -21.46 -1.42 -15.37
C LEU A 106 -21.72 -0.46 -14.19
N LYS A 107 -21.72 0.86 -14.46
CA LYS A 107 -22.02 1.88 -13.43
C LYS A 107 -23.46 1.80 -12.94
N ARG A 108 -24.46 1.61 -13.83
CA ARG A 108 -25.86 1.44 -13.44
C ARG A 108 -26.10 0.21 -12.58
N HIS A 109 -25.41 -0.88 -12.88
CA HIS A 109 -25.49 -2.12 -12.10
C HIS A 109 -24.58 -2.16 -10.87
N GLY A 110 -23.88 -1.06 -10.53
CA GLY A 110 -23.03 -0.97 -9.34
C GLY A 110 -21.71 -1.75 -9.41
N VAL A 111 -21.35 -2.29 -10.58
CA VAL A 111 -20.17 -3.16 -10.79
C VAL A 111 -19.08 -2.49 -11.65
N ALA A 112 -19.03 -1.16 -11.63
CA ALA A 112 -18.01 -0.40 -12.39
C ALA A 112 -16.60 -0.71 -11.91
N ALA A 113 -16.38 -0.87 -10.59
CA ALA A 113 -15.13 -1.31 -10.04
C ALA A 113 -14.90 -2.80 -10.35
N ARG A 114 -13.64 -3.14 -10.68
CA ARG A 114 -13.26 -4.55 -10.84
C ARG A 114 -13.26 -5.21 -9.45
N PRO A 115 -13.82 -6.42 -9.30
CA PRO A 115 -13.64 -7.18 -8.07
C PRO A 115 -12.16 -7.28 -7.74
N ALA A 116 -11.76 -6.87 -6.55
CA ALA A 116 -10.40 -7.06 -6.11
C ALA A 116 -10.13 -8.58 -6.04
N PRO A 117 -8.99 -9.07 -6.55
CA PRO A 117 -8.61 -10.45 -6.33
C PRO A 117 -8.62 -10.71 -4.81
N PRO A 118 -9.03 -11.91 -4.38
CA PRO A 118 -8.99 -12.26 -2.96
C PRO A 118 -7.60 -11.96 -2.45
N ARG A 119 -7.50 -11.06 -1.46
CA ARG A 119 -6.22 -10.76 -0.83
C ARG A 119 -5.71 -12.08 -0.30
N PRO A 120 -4.50 -12.52 -0.68
CA PRO A 120 -3.92 -13.71 -0.07
C PRO A 120 -3.99 -13.49 1.44
N GLN A 121 -4.55 -14.46 2.16
CA GLN A 121 -4.58 -14.40 3.61
C GLN A 121 -3.13 -14.22 4.06
N VAL A 122 -2.83 -13.02 4.54
CA VAL A 122 -1.55 -12.74 5.18
C VAL A 122 -1.57 -13.59 6.43
N GLY A 123 -0.82 -14.69 6.40
CA GLY A 123 -0.66 -15.51 7.58
C GLY A 123 -0.22 -14.61 8.73
N THR A 124 -0.88 -14.71 9.86
CA THR A 124 -0.43 -14.08 11.09
C THR A 124 0.96 -14.64 11.36
N PHE A 125 1.97 -13.81 11.16
CA PHE A 125 3.33 -14.20 11.51
C PHE A 125 3.36 -14.38 13.02
N GLU A 126 3.73 -15.58 13.47
CA GLU A 126 4.01 -15.82 14.89
C GLU A 126 4.93 -14.73 15.44
N THR A 127 4.61 -14.23 16.63
CA THR A 127 5.44 -13.27 17.35
C THR A 127 6.79 -13.94 17.62
N ALA A 128 7.78 -13.66 16.78
CA ALA A 128 9.13 -14.13 17.00
C ALA A 128 9.78 -13.29 18.09
N GLY A 129 10.48 -13.94 19.02
CA GLY A 129 11.38 -13.25 19.95
C GLY A 129 12.50 -12.52 19.22
N VAL A 130 13.28 -11.73 19.97
CA VAL A 130 14.51 -11.10 19.45
C VAL A 130 15.49 -12.20 19.02
N GLY A 131 16.19 -11.98 17.90
CA GLY A 131 17.11 -12.96 17.33
C GLY A 131 16.59 -13.73 16.12
N PHE A 132 15.41 -13.39 15.62
CA PHE A 132 14.96 -13.81 14.29
C PHE A 132 15.33 -12.75 13.26
N ILE A 133 16.36 -13.01 12.49
CA ILE A 133 16.95 -12.03 11.59
C ILE A 133 16.54 -12.28 10.13
N HIS A 134 16.07 -11.24 9.45
CA HIS A 134 15.89 -11.24 8.01
C HIS A 134 17.15 -10.65 7.36
N VAL A 135 17.72 -11.37 6.40
CA VAL A 135 18.92 -10.93 5.67
C VAL A 135 18.61 -10.80 4.18
N ASP A 136 19.17 -9.78 3.57
CA ASP A 136 19.07 -9.52 2.13
C ASP A 136 20.27 -8.75 1.61
N LEU A 137 20.51 -8.79 0.30
CA LEU A 137 21.52 -8.01 -0.39
C LEU A 137 20.89 -7.01 -1.35
N LYS A 138 21.09 -5.73 -1.08
CA LYS A 138 20.65 -4.65 -1.94
C LYS A 138 21.77 -4.19 -2.87
N HIS A 139 21.50 -4.19 -4.17
CA HIS A 139 22.37 -3.58 -5.16
C HIS A 139 22.32 -2.06 -5.07
N LEU A 140 23.49 -1.44 -5.12
CA LEU A 140 23.64 0.01 -5.24
C LEU A 140 24.02 0.39 -6.67
N THR A 141 23.74 1.64 -7.04
CA THR A 141 24.22 2.20 -8.30
C THR A 141 25.74 2.21 -8.29
N ARG A 142 26.36 1.77 -9.39
CA ARG A 142 27.81 1.76 -9.54
C ARG A 142 28.38 3.17 -9.43
N LEU A 143 29.44 3.31 -8.67
CA LEU A 143 30.23 4.53 -8.56
C LEU A 143 31.60 4.25 -9.17
N ASP A 144 32.07 5.10 -10.08
CA ASP A 144 33.32 4.94 -10.79
C ASP A 144 33.51 3.55 -11.41
N GLY A 145 32.43 3.01 -12.02
CA GLY A 145 32.42 1.68 -12.62
C GLY A 145 32.40 0.50 -11.65
N ALA A 146 32.69 0.73 -10.37
CA ALA A 146 32.75 -0.34 -9.38
C ALA A 146 31.37 -0.69 -8.82
N PRO A 147 31.05 -1.98 -8.71
CA PRO A 147 29.81 -2.44 -8.07
C PRO A 147 29.90 -2.21 -6.55
N ALA A 148 28.74 -2.05 -5.93
CA ALA A 148 28.61 -2.05 -4.49
C ALA A 148 27.26 -2.65 -4.09
N PHE A 149 27.24 -3.29 -2.95
CA PHE A 149 26.07 -3.95 -2.38
C PHE A 149 25.96 -3.57 -0.91
N VAL A 150 24.76 -3.61 -0.39
CA VAL A 150 24.49 -3.47 1.03
C VAL A 150 23.99 -4.80 1.56
N PHE A 151 24.74 -5.42 2.44
CA PHE A 151 24.27 -6.48 3.30
C PHE A 151 23.34 -5.85 4.34
N VAL A 152 22.11 -6.32 4.41
CA VAL A 152 21.09 -5.81 5.32
C VAL A 152 20.65 -6.94 6.23
N ALA A 153 20.73 -6.73 7.55
CA ALA A 153 20.19 -7.66 8.54
C ALA A 153 19.20 -6.93 9.44
N ILE A 154 17.97 -7.43 9.54
CA ILE A 154 16.89 -6.79 10.33
C ILE A 154 16.32 -7.80 11.30
N ASP A 155 16.33 -7.47 12.59
CA ASP A 155 15.64 -8.26 13.61
C ASP A 155 14.12 -8.12 13.48
N ARG A 156 13.45 -9.27 13.49
CA ARG A 156 12.01 -9.32 13.25
C ARG A 156 11.19 -8.71 14.38
N ALA A 157 11.62 -8.89 15.62
CA ALA A 157 10.90 -8.39 16.80
C ALA A 157 11.05 -6.88 16.96
N THR A 158 12.29 -6.41 16.99
CA THR A 158 12.63 -5.01 17.28
C THR A 158 12.64 -4.12 16.06
N ARG A 159 12.69 -4.68 14.83
CA ARG A 159 12.94 -3.96 13.57
C ARG A 159 14.31 -3.31 13.50
N PHE A 160 15.21 -3.58 14.43
CA PHE A 160 16.56 -3.07 14.39
C PHE A 160 17.24 -3.50 13.10
N ALA A 161 17.81 -2.53 12.39
CA ALA A 161 18.49 -2.75 11.13
C ALA A 161 20.00 -2.57 11.30
N HIS A 162 20.74 -3.51 10.75
CA HIS A 162 22.20 -3.44 10.59
C HIS A 162 22.52 -3.47 9.11
N ILE A 163 23.53 -2.70 8.69
CA ILE A 163 24.02 -2.75 7.32
C ILE A 163 25.53 -2.87 7.28
N GLU A 164 26.02 -3.50 6.22
CA GLU A 164 27.42 -3.48 5.84
C GLU A 164 27.56 -3.25 4.33
N ILE A 165 28.46 -2.37 3.90
CA ILE A 165 28.65 -2.05 2.49
C ILE A 165 29.82 -2.87 1.97
N ILE A 166 29.56 -3.66 0.92
CA ILE A 166 30.52 -4.59 0.34
C ILE A 166 30.69 -4.36 -1.15
N ALA A 167 31.88 -4.65 -1.66
CA ALA A 167 32.21 -4.52 -3.09
C ALA A 167 31.87 -5.79 -3.89
N ARG A 168 31.71 -6.94 -3.24
CA ARG A 168 31.50 -8.24 -3.84
C ARG A 168 30.35 -8.95 -3.14
N ARG A 169 29.55 -9.70 -3.91
CA ARG A 169 28.42 -10.49 -3.37
C ARG A 169 28.67 -12.00 -3.42
N ASP A 170 29.93 -12.40 -3.38
CA ASP A 170 30.25 -13.84 -3.32
C ASP A 170 29.95 -14.43 -1.93
N ALA A 171 29.82 -15.75 -1.88
CA ALA A 171 29.45 -16.47 -0.66
C ALA A 171 30.41 -16.22 0.51
N ALA A 172 31.71 -16.09 0.24
CA ALA A 172 32.71 -15.85 1.27
C ALA A 172 32.57 -14.45 1.91
N THR A 173 32.38 -13.42 1.06
CA THR A 173 32.18 -12.05 1.52
C THR A 173 30.91 -11.93 2.38
N VAL A 174 29.80 -12.56 1.93
CA VAL A 174 28.52 -12.50 2.63
C VAL A 174 28.53 -13.32 3.92
N ALA A 175 29.18 -14.46 3.92
CA ALA A 175 29.42 -15.25 5.15
C ALA A 175 30.25 -14.47 6.17
N GLY A 176 31.27 -13.72 5.72
CA GLY A 176 32.04 -12.81 6.58
C GLY A 176 31.21 -11.66 7.17
N CYS A 177 30.27 -11.09 6.41
CA CYS A 177 29.33 -10.10 6.94
C CYS A 177 28.44 -10.72 8.04
N LEU A 178 27.98 -11.94 7.83
CA LEU A 178 27.17 -12.64 8.83
C LEU A 178 27.93 -12.83 10.13
N GLU A 179 29.18 -13.28 10.08
CA GLU A 179 30.04 -13.43 11.28
C GLU A 179 30.17 -12.14 12.04
N ARG A 180 30.48 -11.03 11.34
CA ARG A 180 30.61 -9.72 11.97
C ARG A 180 29.29 -9.23 12.56
N PHE A 181 28.19 -9.47 11.87
CA PHE A 181 26.86 -9.15 12.39
C PHE A 181 26.55 -9.93 13.67
N ILE A 182 26.78 -11.26 13.68
CA ILE A 182 26.54 -12.10 14.87
C ILE A 182 27.38 -11.61 16.05
N ALA A 183 28.65 -11.27 15.83
CA ALA A 183 29.54 -10.78 16.87
C ALA A 183 29.11 -9.38 17.41
N ALA A 184 28.50 -8.54 16.57
CA ALA A 184 28.06 -7.19 16.94
C ALA A 184 26.64 -7.13 17.52
N PHE A 185 25.80 -8.12 17.25
CA PHE A 185 24.41 -8.15 17.69
C PHE A 185 24.31 -8.49 19.17
N PRO A 186 23.63 -7.69 20.02
CA PRO A 186 23.72 -7.83 21.48
C PRO A 186 22.90 -9.00 22.05
N HIS A 187 22.15 -9.73 21.21
CA HIS A 187 21.33 -10.85 21.64
C HIS A 187 21.67 -12.11 20.85
N THR A 188 21.27 -13.26 21.36
CA THR A 188 21.43 -14.53 20.66
C THR A 188 20.61 -14.55 19.38
N VAL A 189 21.27 -14.75 18.23
CA VAL A 189 20.61 -15.00 16.95
C VAL A 189 20.27 -16.48 16.89
N HIS A 190 18.96 -16.80 16.77
CA HIS A 190 18.50 -18.17 16.72
C HIS A 190 17.99 -18.62 15.35
N THR A 191 17.55 -17.68 14.52
CA THR A 191 17.02 -17.98 13.18
C THR A 191 17.41 -16.88 12.21
N ILE A 192 17.84 -17.26 11.02
CA ILE A 192 18.08 -16.35 9.90
C ILE A 192 17.19 -16.75 8.74
N LEU A 193 16.52 -15.78 8.13
CA LEU A 193 15.74 -15.95 6.93
C LEU A 193 16.37 -15.16 5.79
N THR A 194 16.72 -15.86 4.71
CA THR A 194 17.22 -15.26 3.47
C THR A 194 16.29 -15.58 2.29
N ASP A 195 16.51 -14.92 1.18
CA ASP A 195 16.00 -15.39 -0.10
C ASP A 195 16.82 -16.59 -0.62
N ASN A 196 16.57 -16.98 -1.88
CA ASN A 196 17.29 -18.09 -2.50
C ASN A 196 18.46 -17.61 -3.39
N GLY A 197 19.07 -16.47 -3.08
CA GLY A 197 20.24 -15.96 -3.79
C GLY A 197 21.44 -16.91 -3.69
N SER A 198 22.25 -16.97 -4.73
CA SER A 198 23.45 -17.83 -4.77
C SER A 198 24.51 -17.46 -3.74
N GLU A 199 24.42 -16.28 -3.15
CA GLU A 199 25.24 -15.78 -2.06
C GLU A 199 24.85 -16.35 -0.70
N PHE A 200 23.64 -16.90 -0.56
CA PHE A 200 23.11 -17.46 0.67
C PHE A 200 22.95 -18.98 0.61
N THR A 201 22.78 -19.55 -0.58
CA THR A 201 22.45 -20.98 -0.73
C THR A 201 22.88 -21.53 -2.07
N ASP A 202 23.19 -22.81 -2.11
CA ASP A 202 23.47 -23.58 -3.34
C ASP A 202 22.22 -24.24 -3.94
N ARG A 203 21.04 -23.96 -3.41
CA ARG A 203 19.76 -24.58 -3.81
C ARG A 203 19.50 -24.55 -5.31
N PHE A 204 19.92 -23.51 -6.01
CA PHE A 204 19.75 -23.32 -7.44
C PHE A 204 21.08 -23.22 -8.21
N GLY A 205 22.20 -23.58 -7.56
CA GLY A 205 23.54 -23.53 -8.13
C GLY A 205 23.90 -24.76 -8.94
N GLY A 206 24.44 -24.56 -10.15
CA GLY A 206 25.04 -25.61 -10.96
C GLY A 206 24.07 -26.44 -11.82
N ALA A 207 24.64 -27.37 -12.64
CA ALA A 207 23.88 -28.23 -13.56
C ALA A 207 22.93 -29.23 -12.85
N LYS A 208 23.14 -29.47 -11.56
CA LYS A 208 22.34 -30.37 -10.72
C LYS A 208 21.04 -29.73 -10.22
N TRP A 209 20.84 -28.41 -10.31
CA TRP A 209 19.67 -27.73 -9.78
C TRP A 209 18.34 -28.23 -10.36
N ARG A 210 18.36 -28.74 -11.58
CA ARG A 210 17.16 -29.30 -12.24
C ARG A 210 16.64 -30.57 -11.54
N LYS A 211 17.52 -31.33 -10.87
CA LYS A 211 17.17 -32.59 -10.20
C LYS A 211 17.00 -32.48 -8.68
N GLN A 212 17.74 -31.58 -8.04
CA GLN A 212 17.69 -31.37 -6.58
C GLN A 212 17.29 -29.93 -6.26
N ARG A 213 16.04 -29.71 -5.91
CA ARG A 213 15.51 -28.42 -5.45
C ARG A 213 15.71 -28.17 -3.95
N GLN A 214 16.68 -28.85 -3.33
CA GLN A 214 17.00 -28.73 -1.91
C GLN A 214 18.39 -28.14 -1.73
N ALA A 215 18.58 -27.26 -0.75
CA ALA A 215 19.89 -26.79 -0.33
C ALA A 215 20.68 -27.95 0.25
N THR A 216 22.01 -28.02 -0.03
CA THR A 216 22.87 -29.10 0.48
C THR A 216 23.27 -28.92 1.94
N GLY A 217 23.14 -27.70 2.48
CA GLY A 217 23.65 -27.34 3.81
C GLY A 217 25.17 -27.15 3.86
N GLN A 218 25.85 -27.28 2.70
CA GLN A 218 27.32 -27.12 2.61
C GLN A 218 27.74 -25.72 2.13
N HIS A 219 26.79 -24.83 1.88
CA HIS A 219 27.12 -23.47 1.51
C HIS A 219 27.81 -22.73 2.66
N LEU A 220 28.75 -21.85 2.36
CA LEU A 220 29.52 -21.12 3.39
C LEU A 220 28.60 -20.39 4.40
N PHE A 221 27.50 -19.85 3.93
CA PHE A 221 26.50 -19.20 4.79
C PHE A 221 25.85 -20.20 5.75
N ASP A 222 25.50 -21.42 5.26
CA ASP A 222 24.95 -22.48 6.10
C ASP A 222 25.97 -22.96 7.14
N GLN A 223 27.24 -23.05 6.77
CA GLN A 223 28.33 -23.43 7.69
C GLN A 223 28.50 -22.41 8.83
N VAL A 224 28.40 -21.11 8.54
CA VAL A 224 28.40 -20.07 9.58
C VAL A 224 27.20 -20.24 10.50
N CYS A 225 26.01 -20.40 9.95
CA CYS A 225 24.80 -20.62 10.75
C CYS A 225 24.94 -21.86 11.66
N ALA A 226 25.46 -22.97 11.13
CA ALA A 226 25.66 -24.20 11.87
C ALA A 226 26.66 -24.03 13.04
N ARG A 227 27.78 -23.33 12.83
CA ARG A 227 28.76 -23.04 13.87
C ARG A 227 28.19 -22.27 15.07
N HIS A 228 27.23 -21.40 14.80
CA HIS A 228 26.58 -20.57 15.81
C HIS A 228 25.24 -21.13 16.30
N ASN A 229 24.87 -22.36 15.94
CA ASN A 229 23.59 -23.02 16.26
C ASN A 229 22.37 -22.20 15.76
N ILE A 230 22.47 -21.57 14.62
CA ILE A 230 21.44 -20.73 14.00
C ILE A 230 20.68 -21.56 12.97
N ALA A 231 19.34 -21.54 13.03
CA ALA A 231 18.50 -22.15 12.01
C ALA A 231 18.45 -21.27 10.76
N HIS A 232 19.10 -21.68 9.68
CA HIS A 232 19.00 -21.00 8.39
C HIS A 232 17.70 -21.41 7.66
N ARG A 233 16.84 -20.47 7.34
CA ARG A 233 15.58 -20.68 6.64
C ARG A 233 15.59 -19.92 5.32
N LEU A 234 15.18 -20.59 4.25
CA LEU A 234 15.01 -19.98 2.92
C LEU A 234 13.55 -19.60 2.68
N THR A 235 13.33 -18.50 1.99
CA THR A 235 11.98 -18.13 1.54
C THR A 235 11.44 -19.19 0.58
N ARG A 236 10.11 -19.38 0.57
CA ARG A 236 9.49 -20.30 -0.40
C ARG A 236 9.72 -19.76 -1.82
N PRO A 237 10.15 -20.61 -2.76
CA PRO A 237 10.29 -20.18 -4.15
C PRO A 237 9.00 -19.56 -4.67
N PHE A 238 9.14 -18.48 -5.45
CA PHE A 238 8.02 -17.74 -6.05
C PHE A 238 6.99 -17.13 -5.07
N ARG A 239 7.32 -17.03 -3.76
CA ARG A 239 6.52 -16.35 -2.77
C ARG A 239 7.33 -15.26 -2.05
N PRO A 240 7.50 -14.08 -2.65
CA PRO A 240 8.31 -12.98 -2.11
C PRO A 240 7.76 -12.43 -0.77
N GLN A 241 6.51 -12.70 -0.46
CA GLN A 241 5.82 -12.17 0.73
C GLN A 241 6.48 -12.52 2.07
N THR A 242 7.32 -13.55 2.11
CA THR A 242 7.99 -13.99 3.34
C THR A 242 9.14 -13.08 3.75
N ASN A 243 9.76 -12.31 2.84
CA ASN A 243 10.84 -11.36 3.13
C ASN A 243 10.40 -9.88 3.11
N GLY A 244 9.10 -9.63 3.16
CA GLY A 244 8.51 -8.28 3.06
C GLY A 244 8.99 -7.27 4.10
N LEU A 245 9.66 -7.71 5.16
CA LEU A 245 10.26 -6.85 6.17
C LEU A 245 11.49 -6.11 5.60
N VAL A 246 12.44 -6.87 5.07
CA VAL A 246 13.66 -6.32 4.46
C VAL A 246 13.33 -5.57 3.18
N GLU A 247 12.38 -6.09 2.37
CA GLU A 247 11.92 -5.41 1.15
C GLU A 247 11.38 -4.01 1.47
N ARG A 248 10.62 -3.86 2.56
CA ARG A 248 10.11 -2.55 3.01
C ARG A 248 11.24 -1.61 3.44
N PHE A 249 12.21 -2.12 4.15
CA PHE A 249 13.40 -1.35 4.53
C PHE A 249 14.18 -0.93 3.28
N ASN A 250 14.46 -1.86 2.38
CA ASN A 250 15.17 -1.61 1.12
C ASN A 250 14.45 -0.58 0.24
N ARG A 251 13.12 -0.56 0.26
CA ARG A 251 12.33 0.47 -0.43
C ARG A 251 12.54 1.84 0.20
N ARG A 252 12.43 1.97 1.53
CA ARG A 252 12.70 3.24 2.23
C ARG A 252 14.11 3.76 1.98
N LEU A 253 15.10 2.86 1.99
CA LEU A 253 16.47 3.22 1.66
C LEU A 253 16.57 3.72 0.20
N ALA A 254 15.92 3.06 -0.74
CA ALA A 254 15.89 3.49 -2.14
C ALA A 254 15.19 4.86 -2.31
N GLU A 255 14.10 5.10 -1.61
CA GLU A 255 13.38 6.38 -1.59
C GLU A 255 14.27 7.50 -1.03
N ALA A 256 14.98 7.24 0.07
CA ALA A 256 15.90 8.20 0.68
C ALA A 256 17.08 8.54 -0.26
N ILE A 257 17.65 7.54 -0.94
CA ILE A 257 18.68 7.75 -1.96
C ILE A 257 18.08 8.56 -3.14
N GLY A 258 16.89 8.19 -3.60
CA GLY A 258 16.20 8.83 -4.73
C GLY A 258 15.86 10.30 -4.49
N ALA A 259 15.57 10.68 -3.24
CA ALA A 259 15.25 12.04 -2.84
C ALA A 259 16.47 12.99 -2.89
N ARG A 260 17.70 12.46 -2.95
CA ARG A 260 18.91 13.30 -3.10
C ARG A 260 18.98 13.91 -4.50
N PRO A 261 19.52 15.12 -4.63
CA PRO A 261 19.77 15.71 -5.94
C PRO A 261 20.71 14.81 -6.76
N GLY A 262 20.49 14.76 -8.07
CA GLY A 262 21.38 14.04 -8.98
C GLY A 262 22.70 14.77 -9.12
N VAL A 263 23.77 14.00 -9.26
CA VAL A 263 25.10 14.55 -9.53
C VAL A 263 25.30 14.63 -11.05
N ALA A 264 26.00 15.65 -11.55
CA ALA A 264 26.21 15.89 -12.99
C ALA A 264 26.91 14.71 -13.71
N ARG A 265 27.67 13.89 -12.97
CA ARG A 265 28.23 12.62 -13.50
C ARG A 265 27.13 11.59 -13.76
N ASN A 266 27.18 10.87 -14.87
CA ASN A 266 26.25 9.82 -15.27
C ASN A 266 24.80 10.32 -15.46
N GLU A 267 24.57 11.43 -16.14
CA GLU A 267 23.23 11.93 -16.48
C GLU A 267 22.27 11.99 -15.26
N GLY A 268 22.78 12.27 -14.07
CA GLY A 268 21.98 12.35 -12.84
C GLY A 268 21.56 11.00 -12.25
N LYS A 269 22.00 9.86 -12.81
CA LYS A 269 21.72 8.52 -12.25
C LYS A 269 22.43 8.28 -10.91
N ASN A 270 23.62 8.89 -10.71
CA ASN A 270 24.31 8.85 -9.43
C ASN A 270 23.79 9.96 -8.51
N LYS A 271 23.66 9.62 -7.26
CA LYS A 271 23.25 10.52 -6.17
C LYS A 271 24.38 10.90 -5.23
N PHE A 272 25.58 10.42 -5.51
CA PHE A 272 26.77 10.60 -4.68
C PHE A 272 27.99 10.89 -5.57
N LEU A 273 28.88 11.77 -5.10
CA LEU A 273 30.14 12.09 -5.76
C LEU A 273 31.22 11.06 -5.44
N THR A 274 31.25 10.59 -4.19
CA THR A 274 32.27 9.66 -3.70
C THR A 274 31.67 8.48 -2.95
N ARG A 275 32.46 7.40 -2.84
CA ARG A 275 32.06 6.23 -2.04
C ARG A 275 31.91 6.60 -0.56
N ALA A 276 32.84 7.42 -0.03
CA ALA A 276 32.80 7.86 1.37
C ALA A 276 31.50 8.63 1.68
N GLU A 277 31.07 9.53 0.78
CA GLU A 277 29.82 10.26 0.93
C GLU A 277 28.62 9.30 0.92
N ARG A 278 28.59 8.33 0.01
CA ARG A 278 27.53 7.32 -0.06
C ARG A 278 27.48 6.50 1.23
N ASP A 279 28.63 6.02 1.68
CA ASP A 279 28.72 5.13 2.83
C ASP A 279 28.32 5.86 4.11
N ALA A 280 28.75 7.10 4.29
CA ALA A 280 28.34 7.97 5.39
C ALA A 280 26.82 8.22 5.37
N PHE A 281 26.24 8.48 4.20
CA PHE A 281 24.78 8.65 4.06
C PHE A 281 24.02 7.39 4.45
N LEU A 282 24.45 6.22 3.99
CA LEU A 282 23.79 4.95 4.29
C LEU A 282 23.85 4.63 5.78
N HIS A 283 24.99 4.81 6.43
CA HIS A 283 25.11 4.64 7.87
C HIS A 283 24.28 5.65 8.66
N GLY A 284 24.25 6.91 8.23
CA GLY A 284 23.39 7.96 8.82
C GLY A 284 21.92 7.58 8.72
N PHE A 285 21.46 7.14 7.53
CA PHE A 285 20.08 6.69 7.33
C PHE A 285 19.70 5.55 8.28
N VAL A 286 20.57 4.55 8.46
CA VAL A 286 20.29 3.42 9.36
C VAL A 286 20.29 3.86 10.82
N ALA A 287 21.19 4.75 11.22
CA ALA A 287 21.19 5.32 12.56
C ALA A 287 19.87 6.07 12.86
N ASP A 288 19.40 6.88 11.91
CA ASP A 288 18.12 7.60 12.02
C ASP A 288 16.92 6.64 12.03
N TYR A 289 16.93 5.63 11.15
CA TYR A 289 15.90 4.59 11.12
C TYR A 289 15.80 3.89 12.48
N ASN A 290 16.92 3.48 13.07
CA ASN A 290 16.95 2.78 14.35
C ASN A 290 16.49 3.64 15.53
N ARG A 291 16.57 4.97 15.42
CA ARG A 291 16.08 5.93 16.42
C ARG A 291 14.66 6.42 16.16
N THR A 292 14.10 6.14 14.98
CA THR A 292 12.76 6.60 14.60
C THR A 292 11.70 5.73 15.27
N ARG A 293 10.71 6.35 15.90
CA ARG A 293 9.54 5.65 16.48
C ARG A 293 8.65 5.05 15.38
N LEU A 294 8.41 3.76 15.44
CA LEU A 294 7.61 3.04 14.45
C LEU A 294 6.24 2.67 15.02
N LYS A 295 5.16 2.95 14.27
CA LYS A 295 3.79 2.58 14.66
C LYS A 295 3.64 1.08 14.93
N CYS A 296 4.30 0.23 14.15
CA CYS A 296 4.26 -1.23 14.34
C CYS A 296 4.98 -1.73 15.60
N LEU A 297 5.71 -0.86 16.29
CA LEU A 297 6.39 -1.11 17.56
C LEU A 297 5.74 -0.33 18.72
N ALA A 298 4.45 -0.10 18.65
CA ALA A 298 3.74 0.74 19.62
C ALA A 298 4.41 2.12 19.84
N CYS A 299 4.87 2.73 18.76
CA CYS A 299 5.58 4.01 18.74
C CYS A 299 6.90 4.02 19.52
N LYS A 300 7.56 2.88 19.68
CA LYS A 300 8.95 2.78 20.17
C LYS A 300 9.94 2.74 19.01
N ALA A 301 11.19 3.12 19.30
CA ALA A 301 12.27 3.04 18.31
C ALA A 301 12.90 1.63 18.30
N PRO A 302 13.39 1.13 17.14
CA PRO A 302 14.10 -0.14 17.06
C PRO A 302 15.26 -0.29 18.05
N ALA A 303 16.09 0.75 18.19
CA ALA A 303 17.20 0.74 19.14
C ALA A 303 16.74 0.67 20.59
N GLU A 304 15.65 1.34 20.95
CA GLU A 304 15.05 1.27 22.28
C GLU A 304 14.60 -0.14 22.62
N LEU A 305 13.94 -0.81 21.68
CA LEU A 305 13.47 -2.19 21.86
C LEU A 305 14.61 -3.21 21.83
N LEU A 306 15.70 -2.93 21.12
CA LEU A 306 16.87 -3.80 21.15
C LEU A 306 17.55 -3.78 22.52
N LEU A 307 17.62 -2.61 23.16
CA LEU A 307 18.20 -2.47 24.52
C LEU A 307 17.28 -3.02 25.61
N ASN A 308 15.95 -2.91 25.40
CA ASN A 308 14.93 -3.35 26.34
C ASN A 308 13.91 -4.24 25.62
N PRO A 309 14.27 -5.47 25.24
CA PRO A 309 13.38 -6.35 24.49
C PRO A 309 12.13 -6.67 25.29
N PRO A 310 10.94 -6.70 24.67
CA PRO A 310 9.73 -7.16 25.31
C PRO A 310 9.86 -8.67 25.60
N GLY A 311 9.98 -9.03 26.84
CA GLY A 311 10.14 -10.42 27.28
C GLY A 311 9.55 -10.64 28.66
N PRO A 312 9.35 -11.88 29.10
CA PRO A 312 8.76 -12.19 30.40
C PRO A 312 9.53 -11.63 31.61
N ASN A 313 10.80 -11.21 31.43
CA ASN A 313 11.63 -10.68 32.50
C ASN A 313 11.49 -9.15 32.76
N THR A 314 10.74 -8.41 31.93
CA THR A 314 10.48 -6.97 32.17
C THR A 314 9.32 -6.72 33.13
N CYS A 315 8.64 -7.76 33.58
CA CYS A 315 7.55 -7.71 34.58
C CYS A 315 7.92 -8.40 35.90
N ALA A 316 9.19 -8.46 36.26
CA ALA A 316 9.57 -8.88 37.59
C ALA A 316 9.15 -7.80 38.60
N GLY A 317 7.95 -7.93 39.19
CA GLY A 317 7.57 -7.12 40.33
C GLY A 317 6.14 -6.61 40.44
N MET A 318 5.20 -6.99 39.58
CA MET A 318 3.78 -6.65 39.80
C MET A 318 2.87 -7.87 39.63
N THR A 319 2.82 -8.69 40.64
CA THR A 319 1.67 -9.56 40.89
C THR A 319 0.78 -8.88 41.91
N ASP A 320 -0.54 -8.89 41.67
CA ASP A 320 -1.51 -8.51 42.71
C ASP A 320 -1.41 -9.49 43.89
N PRO A 321 -1.97 -9.15 45.06
CA PRO A 321 -1.96 -10.06 46.23
C PRO A 321 -2.64 -11.41 45.97
N GLY A 322 -3.23 -11.64 44.81
CA GLY A 322 -3.87 -12.87 44.37
C GLY A 322 -3.08 -13.67 43.33
N GLY A 323 -1.82 -13.31 43.02
CA GLY A 323 -0.93 -14.05 42.13
C GLY A 323 -1.25 -13.93 40.62
N ARG A 324 -2.05 -12.97 40.18
CA ARG A 324 -2.37 -12.73 38.76
C ARG A 324 -1.46 -11.66 38.16
N PHE A 325 -0.94 -11.92 36.98
CA PHE A 325 -0.17 -10.94 36.20
C PHE A 325 -1.04 -9.74 35.82
N VAL A 326 -0.69 -8.55 36.27
CA VAL A 326 -1.32 -7.29 35.85
C VAL A 326 -0.50 -6.71 34.70
N HIS A 327 -1.09 -6.62 33.52
CA HIS A 327 -0.50 -5.96 32.37
C HIS A 327 -0.36 -4.46 32.63
N PRO A 328 0.80 -3.82 32.41
CA PRO A 328 0.99 -2.36 32.61
C PRO A 328 0.20 -1.46 31.63
N GLY A 329 -0.71 -2.01 30.84
CA GLY A 329 -1.53 -1.27 29.88
C GLY A 329 -2.99 -1.00 30.28
N SER A 330 -3.45 -1.50 31.46
CA SER A 330 -4.87 -1.37 31.85
C SER A 330 -5.18 -0.19 32.81
N ALA A 331 -4.22 0.65 33.15
CA ALA A 331 -4.38 1.74 34.10
C ALA A 331 -4.25 3.16 33.49
N LEU A 332 -4.55 3.34 32.21
CA LEU A 332 -4.80 4.66 31.65
C LEU A 332 -6.23 4.71 31.13
N GLY A 333 -7.13 5.08 32.06
CA GLY A 333 -8.51 5.44 31.78
C GLY A 333 -8.54 6.55 30.73
N CYS A 334 -9.18 6.28 29.60
CA CYS A 334 -9.56 7.29 28.63
C CYS A 334 -10.48 8.33 29.30
N PHE A 335 -9.94 9.48 29.58
CA PHE A 335 -10.76 10.67 29.84
C PHE A 335 -11.38 11.11 28.52
N ASN A 336 -12.62 10.71 28.33
CA ASN A 336 -13.46 11.11 27.22
C ASN A 336 -14.10 12.45 27.55
N SER A 337 -13.47 13.58 27.22
CA SER A 337 -14.09 14.89 27.29
C SER A 337 -14.98 15.11 26.08
N ARG A 338 -16.26 14.73 26.21
CA ARG A 338 -17.32 15.32 25.39
C ARG A 338 -17.39 16.80 25.70
N ARG A 339 -17.11 17.66 24.75
CA ARG A 339 -17.70 19.01 24.71
C ARG A 339 -18.67 19.08 23.53
N ARG A 340 -19.95 19.18 23.93
CA ARG A 340 -21.02 19.73 23.07
C ARG A 340 -20.78 21.25 22.96
N ARG A 341 -20.79 21.78 21.77
CA ARG A 341 -21.64 22.87 21.28
C ARG A 341 -21.58 22.95 19.79
#